data_82df21d51025f55f7eb63e18d43f9ff4
#
_entry.id   82df21d51025f55f7eb63e18d43f9ff4
#
_cell.length_a   1.000
_cell.length_b   1.000
_cell.length_c   1.000
_cell.angle_alpha   90.00
_cell.angle_beta   90.00
_cell.angle_gamma   90.00
#
_symmetry.space_group_name_H-M   'P 1'
#
loop_
_entity.id
_entity.type
_entity.pdbx_description
1 polymer ?
#
loop_
_entity_poly.entity_id
_entity_poly.type
_entity_poly.pdbx_seq_one_letter_code
_entity_poly.pdbx_strand_id
1 'polypeptide(L)'
;ASTAMRHRGLFAEEFSVECLVRVFGKDKVYSNIDIFETKDKKLGEIDVLVLFGNRAIVLQAKSKRLTLEARKGNDGQIKDDFKKSIQDSYDQAYMCAGMLGDPNYKLGDGDSNEVAIPMPIKDVYILCVVSDHYPALSFQARQFLQFRATPGISPPFVLDVFTLDAMTEMLESPLQLLSYIDRRTRYSEKLVASHELTILSYHLKQNLWLSEEHHMMMLEDDISTDLDLAMLARREGIPARRTPDGILTRFAATTLGRFVKEIEARPDPGTIDLGFMLLTLGEKTVVEVSKGIEELAKRAGADGTSHNLTIGLGKGRTGFTVHCNKDPIEIAGSSLQRHCHARKYTEHAQTWFGVCVKPDDTSLRFGLNLDYLWERNDQMDALTKNMAKPGNLSALLNQSAQGERKIGRNEPCPCGSGKKYKKCVIIHSPTRLPGWRGWRG
;
A
#
# COMPACT_ATOMS: atom_id res chain seq x y z
N ALA A 1 17.47 21.68 32.67
CA ALA A 1 17.71 21.18 31.30
C ALA A 1 17.23 19.74 31.13
N SER A 2 17.55 18.80 32.01
CA SER A 2 17.17 17.38 31.87
C SER A 2 15.64 17.15 31.92
N THR A 3 14.93 17.81 32.79
CA THR A 3 13.45 17.66 32.94
C THR A 3 12.71 18.11 31.66
N ALA A 4 13.08 19.27 31.12
CA ALA A 4 12.46 19.78 29.86
C ALA A 4 12.74 18.85 28.67
N MET A 5 13.92 18.27 28.59
CA MET A 5 14.28 17.33 27.49
C MET A 5 13.48 16.02 27.64
N ARG A 6 13.32 15.52 28.86
CA ARG A 6 12.47 14.35 29.13
C ARG A 6 11.02 14.57 28.71
N HIS A 7 10.42 15.70 29.11
CA HIS A 7 9.05 16.04 28.71
C HIS A 7 8.88 16.15 27.19
N ARG A 8 9.89 16.62 26.49
CA ARG A 8 9.85 16.68 25.02
C ARG A 8 9.96 15.30 24.37
N GLY A 9 10.75 14.39 24.97
CA GLY A 9 10.81 13.00 24.52
C GLY A 9 9.44 12.36 24.63
N LEU A 10 8.86 12.39 25.82
CA LEU A 10 7.53 11.87 26.09
C LEU A 10 6.48 12.48 25.16
N PHE A 11 6.51 13.82 24.97
CA PHE A 11 5.62 14.47 24.02
C PHE A 11 5.74 13.93 22.60
N ALA A 12 6.98 13.76 22.09
CA ALA A 12 7.17 13.25 20.73
C ALA A 12 6.65 11.81 20.54
N GLU A 13 6.83 10.97 21.56
CA GLU A 13 6.32 9.61 21.59
C GLU A 13 4.79 9.58 21.66
N GLU A 14 4.18 10.25 22.64
CA GLU A 14 2.73 10.33 22.84
C GLU A 14 2.03 10.94 21.62
N PHE A 15 2.56 12.03 21.08
CA PHE A 15 2.02 12.67 19.89
C PHE A 15 2.11 11.79 18.65
N SER A 16 3.20 11.02 18.50
CA SER A 16 3.33 10.02 17.41
C SER A 16 2.30 8.90 17.54
N VAL A 17 2.01 8.45 18.76
CA VAL A 17 0.92 7.50 19.04
C VAL A 17 -0.43 8.08 18.62
N GLU A 18 -0.75 9.32 19.03
CA GLU A 18 -2.01 10.00 18.64
C GLU A 18 -2.16 10.09 17.12
N CYS A 19 -1.10 10.50 16.41
CA CYS A 19 -1.08 10.58 14.96
C CYS A 19 -1.36 9.23 14.29
N LEU A 20 -0.71 8.16 14.75
CA LEU A 20 -0.88 6.83 14.17
C LEU A 20 -2.21 6.17 14.57
N VAL A 21 -2.70 6.41 15.79
CA VAL A 21 -4.04 5.98 16.24
C VAL A 21 -5.15 6.59 15.37
N ARG A 22 -5.00 7.83 14.94
CA ARG A 22 -5.93 8.51 14.03
C ARG A 22 -6.15 7.71 12.74
N VAL A 23 -5.10 7.06 12.23
CA VAL A 23 -5.11 6.30 10.97
C VAL A 23 -5.45 4.83 11.18
N PHE A 24 -4.80 4.18 12.15
CA PHE A 24 -4.87 2.71 12.30
C PHE A 24 -5.87 2.23 13.35
N GLY A 25 -6.30 3.12 14.25
CA GLY A 25 -7.10 2.73 15.42
C GLY A 25 -6.23 2.25 16.58
N LYS A 26 -6.78 2.33 17.80
CA LYS A 26 -6.08 2.01 19.06
C LYS A 26 -5.65 0.55 19.17
N ASP A 27 -6.38 -0.34 18.54
CA ASP A 27 -6.16 -1.80 18.58
C ASP A 27 -4.96 -2.27 17.75
N LYS A 28 -4.36 -1.39 16.95
CA LYS A 28 -3.23 -1.69 16.06
C LYS A 28 -1.97 -0.88 16.36
N VAL A 29 -2.04 0.03 17.35
CA VAL A 29 -0.92 0.91 17.71
C VAL A 29 -0.53 0.62 19.15
N TYR A 30 0.72 0.25 19.34
CA TYR A 30 1.31 -0.12 20.62
C TYR A 30 2.45 0.85 20.95
N SER A 31 2.57 1.27 22.21
CA SER A 31 3.62 2.16 22.68
C SER A 31 4.58 1.45 23.64
N ASN A 32 5.84 1.86 23.65
CA ASN A 32 6.87 1.38 24.56
C ASN A 32 7.00 -0.15 24.58
N ILE A 33 7.24 -0.74 23.40
CA ILE A 33 7.33 -2.19 23.24
C ILE A 33 8.76 -2.64 23.47
N ASP A 34 8.94 -3.41 24.52
CA ASP A 34 10.20 -4.06 24.87
C ASP A 34 10.37 -5.38 24.13
N ILE A 35 11.56 -5.64 23.63
CA ILE A 35 11.93 -6.89 22.98
C ILE A 35 12.87 -7.68 23.88
N PHE A 36 12.47 -8.90 24.20
CA PHE A 36 13.21 -9.80 25.09
C PHE A 36 13.67 -11.07 24.37
N GLU A 37 14.92 -11.48 24.60
CA GLU A 37 15.42 -12.81 24.24
C GLU A 37 15.06 -13.83 25.32
N THR A 38 15.16 -13.44 26.57
CA THR A 38 14.73 -14.20 27.76
C THR A 38 14.00 -13.24 28.69
N LYS A 39 13.28 -13.79 29.69
CA LYS A 39 12.52 -12.98 30.66
C LYS A 39 13.31 -11.81 31.26
N ASP A 40 14.64 -12.00 31.45
CA ASP A 40 15.49 -11.02 32.11
C ASP A 40 16.47 -10.32 31.16
N LYS A 41 16.40 -10.59 29.83
CA LYS A 41 17.32 -10.02 28.84
C LYS A 41 16.57 -9.20 27.80
N LYS A 42 16.37 -7.92 28.11
CA LYS A 42 15.85 -6.92 27.15
C LYS A 42 16.93 -6.63 26.09
N LEU A 43 16.58 -6.70 24.83
CA LEU A 43 17.47 -6.43 23.69
C LEU A 43 17.21 -5.09 23.03
N GLY A 44 15.99 -4.62 23.04
CA GLY A 44 15.60 -3.37 22.39
C GLY A 44 14.25 -2.85 22.87
N GLU A 45 13.93 -1.66 22.40
CA GLU A 45 12.68 -1.00 22.68
C GLU A 45 12.19 -0.31 21.41
N ILE A 46 10.89 -0.40 21.15
CA ILE A 46 10.20 0.30 20.08
C ILE A 46 9.30 1.35 20.71
N ASP A 47 9.53 2.63 20.40
CA ASP A 47 8.74 3.72 20.97
C ASP A 47 7.28 3.62 20.53
N VAL A 48 7.03 3.37 19.22
CA VAL A 48 5.69 3.08 18.69
C VAL A 48 5.76 1.96 17.66
N LEU A 49 4.95 0.92 17.86
CA LEU A 49 4.76 -0.19 16.94
C LEU A 49 3.33 -0.15 16.36
N VAL A 50 3.21 -0.21 15.04
CA VAL A 50 1.92 -0.43 14.37
C VAL A 50 1.91 -1.78 13.70
N LEU A 51 0.82 -2.55 13.91
CA LEU A 51 0.58 -3.82 13.23
C LEU A 51 -0.67 -3.73 12.36
N PHE A 52 -0.50 -3.87 11.04
CA PHE A 52 -1.62 -3.83 10.08
C PHE A 52 -1.51 -4.99 9.09
N GLY A 53 -2.28 -6.04 9.32
CA GLY A 53 -2.15 -7.30 8.58
C GLY A 53 -0.72 -7.85 8.70
N ASN A 54 -0.05 -8.05 7.58
CA ASN A 54 1.35 -8.47 7.54
C ASN A 54 2.35 -7.30 7.32
N ARG A 55 1.95 -6.10 7.69
CA ARG A 55 2.80 -4.89 7.66
C ARG A 55 3.02 -4.37 9.06
N ALA A 56 4.22 -3.88 9.33
CA ALA A 56 4.55 -3.22 10.59
C ALA A 56 5.19 -1.84 10.34
N ILE A 57 4.92 -0.89 11.24
CA ILE A 57 5.69 0.34 11.35
C ILE A 57 6.45 0.27 12.68
N VAL A 58 7.77 0.42 12.61
CA VAL A 58 8.65 0.61 13.76
C VAL A 58 9.06 2.08 13.79
N LEU A 59 8.54 2.82 14.76
CA LEU A 59 8.84 4.22 14.93
C LEU A 59 9.72 4.43 16.16
N GLN A 60 10.79 5.23 15.97
CA GLN A 60 11.65 5.74 17.03
C GLN A 60 11.57 7.27 17.07
N ALA A 61 11.26 7.82 18.23
CA ALA A 61 11.13 9.26 18.45
C ALA A 61 12.34 9.80 19.22
N LYS A 62 12.92 10.89 18.76
CA LYS A 62 14.06 11.53 19.42
C LYS A 62 13.81 13.01 19.64
N SER A 63 14.09 13.46 20.87
CA SER A 63 13.90 14.86 21.27
C SER A 63 15.17 15.70 21.23
N LYS A 64 16.26 15.16 20.67
CA LYS A 64 17.53 15.88 20.62
C LYS A 64 17.43 17.09 19.69
N ARG A 65 17.87 18.26 20.21
CA ARG A 65 17.99 19.51 19.44
C ARG A 65 19.35 19.62 18.80
N LEU A 66 19.40 20.34 17.67
CA LEU A 66 20.66 20.86 17.16
C LEU A 66 21.32 21.73 18.25
N THR A 67 22.59 21.47 18.52
CA THR A 67 23.39 22.30 19.41
C THR A 67 23.52 23.72 18.85
N LEU A 68 23.87 24.65 19.70
CA LEU A 68 24.08 26.04 19.29
C LEU A 68 25.17 26.16 18.21
N GLU A 69 26.23 25.38 18.33
CA GLU A 69 27.32 25.35 17.37
C GLU A 69 26.90 24.77 16.01
N ALA A 70 26.09 23.72 16.00
CA ALA A 70 25.49 23.20 14.76
C ALA A 70 24.61 24.25 14.08
N ARG A 71 23.82 25.02 14.86
CA ARG A 71 23.00 26.12 14.35
C ARG A 71 23.82 27.27 13.77
N LYS A 72 25.05 27.47 14.23
CA LYS A 72 26.00 28.42 13.69
C LYS A 72 26.73 27.92 12.44
N GLY A 73 26.44 26.70 11.97
CA GLY A 73 27.02 26.14 10.76
C GLY A 73 28.31 25.35 10.98
N ASN A 74 28.58 24.87 12.21
CA ASN A 74 29.73 23.99 12.46
C ASN A 74 29.44 22.57 11.91
N ASP A 75 30.07 22.21 10.79
CA ASP A 75 29.87 20.94 10.09
C ASP A 75 30.13 19.70 10.96
N GLY A 76 31.15 19.73 11.79
CA GLY A 76 31.45 18.62 12.71
C GLY A 76 30.32 18.39 13.71
N GLN A 77 29.80 19.49 14.28
CA GLN A 77 28.71 19.43 15.24
C GLN A 77 27.36 19.07 14.59
N ILE A 78 27.12 19.51 13.34
CA ILE A 78 25.94 19.10 12.56
C ILE A 78 25.95 17.57 12.38
N LYS A 79 27.08 17.00 11.97
CA LYS A 79 27.23 15.54 11.79
C LYS A 79 27.05 14.77 13.10
N ASP A 80 27.62 15.27 14.19
CA ASP A 80 27.49 14.68 15.53
C ASP A 80 26.05 14.71 16.04
N ASP A 81 25.37 15.83 15.87
CA ASP A 81 23.97 15.97 16.25
C ASP A 81 23.06 15.09 15.41
N PHE A 82 23.34 15.04 14.09
CA PHE A 82 22.61 14.13 13.18
C PHE A 82 22.80 12.67 13.59
N LYS A 83 24.05 12.26 13.85
CA LYS A 83 24.34 10.89 14.28
C LYS A 83 23.54 10.52 15.53
N LYS A 84 23.61 11.32 16.57
CA LYS A 84 22.96 11.04 17.87
C LYS A 84 21.43 11.15 17.86
N SER A 85 20.85 11.87 16.90
CA SER A 85 19.40 12.04 16.82
C SER A 85 18.74 11.12 15.79
N ILE A 86 19.42 10.82 14.68
CA ILE A 86 18.83 10.13 13.54
C ILE A 86 19.50 8.78 13.28
N GLN A 87 20.84 8.73 13.18
CA GLN A 87 21.52 7.47 12.91
C GLN A 87 21.31 6.46 14.04
N ASP A 88 21.50 6.88 15.30
CA ASP A 88 21.29 6.00 16.46
C ASP A 88 19.81 5.55 16.56
N SER A 89 18.87 6.44 16.18
CA SER A 89 17.43 6.11 16.09
C SER A 89 17.15 5.03 15.04
N TYR A 90 17.74 5.20 13.87
CA TYR A 90 17.63 4.20 12.80
C TYR A 90 18.25 2.86 13.19
N ASP A 91 19.47 2.87 13.75
CA ASP A 91 20.15 1.63 14.13
C ASP A 91 19.36 0.84 15.19
N GLN A 92 18.74 1.53 16.15
CA GLN A 92 17.82 0.94 17.11
C GLN A 92 16.58 0.36 16.43
N ALA A 93 15.91 1.15 15.60
CA ALA A 93 14.71 0.72 14.87
C ALA A 93 14.99 -0.49 13.95
N TYR A 94 16.13 -0.46 13.25
CA TYR A 94 16.54 -1.55 12.36
C TYR A 94 16.78 -2.85 13.11
N MET A 95 17.47 -2.78 14.26
CA MET A 95 17.69 -3.94 15.13
C MET A 95 16.34 -4.53 15.59
N CYS A 96 15.44 -3.67 16.07
CA CYS A 96 14.11 -4.09 16.49
C CYS A 96 13.28 -4.68 15.32
N ALA A 97 13.34 -4.06 14.13
CA ALA A 97 12.65 -4.56 12.93
C ALA A 97 13.11 -5.97 12.53
N GLY A 98 14.40 -6.26 12.67
CA GLY A 98 14.96 -7.59 12.40
C GLY A 98 14.51 -8.68 13.37
N MET A 99 14.05 -8.31 14.56
CA MET A 99 13.54 -9.24 15.57
C MET A 99 12.02 -9.47 15.50
N LEU A 100 11.30 -8.63 14.77
CA LEU A 100 9.85 -8.76 14.63
C LEU A 100 9.46 -10.05 13.89
N GLY A 101 8.60 -10.84 14.53
CA GLY A 101 8.11 -12.11 13.97
C GLY A 101 9.09 -13.30 14.10
N ASP A 102 10.27 -13.11 14.65
CA ASP A 102 11.17 -14.21 15.00
C ASP A 102 10.69 -14.84 16.33
N PRO A 103 10.38 -16.15 16.37
CA PRO A 103 9.85 -16.82 17.55
C PRO A 103 10.84 -16.88 18.73
N ASN A 104 12.11 -16.56 18.51
CA ASN A 104 13.11 -16.49 19.57
C ASN A 104 12.97 -15.24 20.46
N TYR A 105 12.19 -14.25 20.02
CA TYR A 105 12.01 -13.00 20.74
C TYR A 105 10.56 -12.81 21.18
N LYS A 106 10.39 -12.22 22.36
CA LYS A 106 9.08 -11.86 22.91
C LYS A 106 8.95 -10.36 22.97
N LEU A 107 7.75 -9.89 22.66
CA LEU A 107 7.38 -8.49 22.72
C LEU A 107 6.51 -8.28 23.97
N GLY A 108 6.85 -7.29 24.77
CA GLY A 108 6.09 -6.89 25.96
C GLY A 108 5.77 -5.40 25.92
N ASP A 109 4.56 -5.03 26.32
CA ASP A 109 4.21 -3.62 26.54
C ASP A 109 4.76 -3.12 27.89
N GLY A 110 4.63 -1.81 28.15
CA GLY A 110 5.09 -1.19 29.41
C GLY A 110 4.44 -1.76 30.67
N ASP A 111 3.30 -2.45 30.56
CA ASP A 111 2.57 -3.13 31.63
C ASP A 111 2.93 -4.63 31.70
N SER A 112 3.95 -5.09 30.97
CA SER A 112 4.41 -6.47 30.90
C SER A 112 3.41 -7.46 30.27
N ASN A 113 2.43 -6.98 29.48
CA ASN A 113 1.58 -7.86 28.69
C ASN A 113 2.32 -8.26 27.43
N GLU A 114 2.21 -9.55 27.05
CA GLU A 114 2.81 -10.05 25.79
C GLU A 114 2.04 -9.52 24.59
N VAL A 115 2.74 -8.88 23.64
CA VAL A 115 2.18 -8.42 22.39
C VAL A 115 2.42 -9.49 21.31
N ALA A 116 1.36 -10.14 20.88
CA ALA A 116 1.42 -11.17 19.86
C ALA A 116 1.45 -10.56 18.46
N ILE A 117 2.33 -11.07 17.59
CA ILE A 117 2.28 -10.81 16.16
C ILE A 117 1.35 -11.85 15.51
N PRO A 118 0.18 -11.46 15.02
CA PRO A 118 -0.87 -12.40 14.63
C PRO A 118 -0.55 -13.19 13.36
N MET A 119 0.44 -12.74 12.58
CA MET A 119 0.85 -13.37 11.32
C MET A 119 2.29 -12.97 10.95
N PRO A 120 2.97 -13.73 10.07
CA PRO A 120 4.30 -13.38 9.61
C PRO A 120 4.33 -11.99 8.98
N ILE A 121 5.24 -11.13 9.44
CA ILE A 121 5.43 -9.79 8.88
C ILE A 121 6.16 -9.92 7.54
N LYS A 122 5.62 -9.27 6.52
CA LYS A 122 6.20 -9.22 5.16
C LYS A 122 7.11 -8.00 4.99
N ASP A 123 6.62 -6.83 5.38
CA ASP A 123 7.36 -5.58 5.25
C ASP A 123 7.28 -4.78 6.56
N VAL A 124 8.43 -4.28 6.99
CA VAL A 124 8.59 -3.38 8.14
C VAL A 124 9.03 -2.00 7.63
N TYR A 125 8.29 -0.97 7.99
CA TYR A 125 8.59 0.42 7.68
C TYR A 125 9.23 1.08 8.90
N ILE A 126 10.44 1.63 8.73
CA ILE A 126 11.16 2.33 9.79
C ILE A 126 10.88 3.82 9.68
N LEU A 127 10.33 4.42 10.75
CA LEU A 127 10.13 5.85 10.90
C LEU A 127 11.05 6.39 12.01
N CYS A 128 11.87 7.38 11.66
CA CYS A 128 12.70 8.12 12.61
C CYS A 128 12.10 9.53 12.78
N VAL A 129 11.44 9.77 13.92
CA VAL A 129 10.70 11.02 14.16
C VAL A 129 11.48 11.91 15.11
N VAL A 130 11.70 13.17 14.72
CA VAL A 130 12.32 14.19 15.56
C VAL A 130 11.31 15.19 16.07
N SER A 131 11.45 15.65 17.31
CA SER A 131 10.51 16.57 17.96
C SER A 131 10.63 18.02 17.50
N ASP A 132 11.74 18.40 16.87
CA ASP A 132 11.98 19.75 16.37
C ASP A 132 12.01 19.74 14.85
N HIS A 133 11.55 20.85 14.27
CA HIS A 133 11.76 21.08 12.85
C HIS A 133 13.25 21.31 12.58
N TYR A 134 13.84 20.46 11.75
CA TYR A 134 15.21 20.60 11.25
C TYR A 134 15.15 21.17 9.84
N PRO A 135 15.75 22.34 9.59
CA PRO A 135 15.88 22.85 8.23
C PRO A 135 16.53 21.80 7.32
N ALA A 136 15.95 21.59 6.14
CA ALA A 136 16.45 20.63 5.16
C ALA A 136 16.67 19.19 5.70
N LEU A 137 15.85 18.73 6.66
CA LEU A 137 15.98 17.40 7.27
C LEU A 137 16.01 16.27 6.23
N SER A 138 15.13 16.32 5.23
CA SER A 138 15.10 15.32 4.15
C SER A 138 16.39 15.31 3.34
N PHE A 139 16.98 16.46 3.11
CA PHE A 139 18.26 16.60 2.38
C PHE A 139 19.43 16.10 3.24
N GLN A 140 19.47 16.47 4.52
CA GLN A 140 20.52 16.05 5.46
C GLN A 140 20.45 14.53 5.70
N ALA A 141 19.27 13.96 5.85
CA ALA A 141 19.08 12.53 5.96
C ALA A 141 19.65 11.80 4.73
N ARG A 142 19.34 12.26 3.53
CA ARG A 142 19.90 11.71 2.30
C ARG A 142 21.43 11.77 2.24
N GLN A 143 22.03 12.84 2.77
CA GLN A 143 23.47 13.06 2.70
C GLN A 143 24.27 12.27 3.76
N PHE A 144 23.72 12.12 4.96
CA PHE A 144 24.48 11.65 6.12
C PHE A 144 24.00 10.29 6.66
N LEU A 145 22.75 9.89 6.39
CA LEU A 145 22.21 8.66 6.93
C LEU A 145 22.78 7.45 6.19
N GLN A 146 23.36 6.53 6.95
CA GLN A 146 23.79 5.24 6.46
C GLN A 146 22.75 4.19 6.84
N PHE A 147 22.20 3.50 5.86
CA PHE A 147 21.21 2.47 6.09
C PHE A 147 21.51 1.18 5.32
N ARG A 148 20.92 0.08 5.78
CA ARG A 148 21.12 -1.26 5.24
C ARG A 148 19.99 -1.59 4.28
N ALA A 149 20.33 -2.18 3.14
CA ALA A 149 19.35 -2.74 2.22
C ALA A 149 19.05 -4.19 2.63
N THR A 150 17.88 -4.42 3.21
CA THR A 150 17.43 -5.74 3.68
C THR A 150 16.05 -6.05 3.13
N PRO A 151 15.83 -7.21 2.48
CA PRO A 151 14.50 -7.60 2.04
C PRO A 151 13.51 -7.59 3.21
N GLY A 152 12.33 -7.00 3.00
CA GLY A 152 11.28 -6.89 4.01
C GLY A 152 11.48 -5.77 5.03
N ILE A 153 12.60 -5.03 5.02
CA ILE A 153 12.80 -3.83 5.85
C ILE A 153 13.01 -2.64 4.92
N SER A 154 12.12 -1.66 4.99
CA SER A 154 12.21 -0.48 4.12
C SER A 154 13.40 0.42 4.50
N PRO A 155 13.94 1.20 3.56
CA PRO A 155 14.79 2.33 3.89
C PRO A 155 14.11 3.24 4.92
N PRO A 156 14.85 3.86 5.84
CA PRO A 156 14.25 4.70 6.88
C PRO A 156 13.57 5.94 6.31
N PHE A 157 12.40 6.26 6.87
CA PHE A 157 11.73 7.52 6.63
C PHE A 157 11.98 8.47 7.81
N VAL A 158 12.74 9.53 7.56
CA VAL A 158 13.09 10.53 8.56
C VAL A 158 12.20 11.74 8.40
N LEU A 159 11.50 12.12 9.47
CA LEU A 159 10.55 13.23 9.47
C LEU A 159 10.46 13.89 10.86
N ASP A 160 9.90 15.08 10.92
CA ASP A 160 9.57 15.73 12.18
C ASP A 160 8.10 15.47 12.58
N VAL A 161 7.77 15.76 13.84
CA VAL A 161 6.40 15.56 14.38
C VAL A 161 5.34 16.35 13.61
N PHE A 162 5.68 17.51 13.04
CA PHE A 162 4.73 18.35 12.29
C PHE A 162 4.41 17.73 10.93
N THR A 163 5.42 17.16 10.29
CA THR A 163 5.24 16.38 9.05
C THR A 163 4.41 15.13 9.30
N LEU A 164 4.67 14.41 10.40
CA LEU A 164 3.87 13.24 10.78
C LEU A 164 2.41 13.62 11.00
N ASP A 165 2.13 14.74 11.70
CA ASP A 165 0.78 15.23 11.94
C ASP A 165 0.06 15.58 10.63
N ALA A 166 0.67 16.38 9.76
CA ALA A 166 0.09 16.75 8.48
C ALA A 166 -0.15 15.51 7.58
N MET A 167 0.79 14.57 7.57
CA MET A 167 0.71 13.32 6.81
C MET A 167 -0.46 12.46 7.27
N THR A 168 -0.60 12.24 8.58
CA THR A 168 -1.68 11.41 9.16
C THR A 168 -3.03 12.13 9.15
N GLU A 169 -3.05 13.46 9.11
CA GLU A 169 -4.27 14.24 8.94
C GLU A 169 -4.80 14.19 7.50
N MET A 170 -3.94 14.11 6.50
CA MET A 170 -4.34 14.02 5.09
C MET A 170 -4.58 12.60 4.64
N LEU A 171 -3.70 11.67 5.01
CA LEU A 171 -3.77 10.24 4.68
C LEU A 171 -4.43 9.47 5.81
N GLU A 172 -5.72 9.70 6.00
CA GLU A 172 -6.52 9.17 7.13
C GLU A 172 -6.75 7.65 7.06
N SER A 173 -6.35 6.99 5.96
CA SER A 173 -6.60 5.58 5.72
C SER A 173 -5.31 4.77 5.78
N PRO A 174 -5.31 3.58 6.43
CA PRO A 174 -4.13 2.76 6.60
C PRO A 174 -3.37 2.46 5.31
N LEU A 175 -4.08 2.06 4.25
CA LEU A 175 -3.44 1.73 2.97
C LEU A 175 -2.88 2.95 2.27
N GLN A 176 -3.54 4.10 2.36
CA GLN A 176 -3.03 5.34 1.77
C GLN A 176 -1.76 5.79 2.47
N LEU A 177 -1.73 5.76 3.81
CA LEU A 177 -0.54 6.11 4.58
C LEU A 177 0.62 5.13 4.31
N LEU A 178 0.37 3.83 4.38
CA LEU A 178 1.39 2.81 4.11
C LEU A 178 1.90 2.87 2.66
N SER A 179 1.01 3.07 1.68
CA SER A 179 1.39 3.23 0.28
C SER A 179 2.27 4.48 0.05
N TYR A 180 1.98 5.59 0.75
CA TYR A 180 2.82 6.76 0.72
C TYR A 180 4.21 6.46 1.28
N ILE A 181 4.29 5.89 2.49
CA ILE A 181 5.56 5.54 3.15
C ILE A 181 6.39 4.60 2.27
N ASP A 182 5.80 3.52 1.75
CA ASP A 182 6.46 2.55 0.87
C ASP A 182 7.05 3.23 -0.38
N ARG A 183 6.27 4.04 -1.07
CA ARG A 183 6.72 4.73 -2.29
C ARG A 183 7.72 5.82 -1.98
N ARG A 184 7.52 6.59 -0.92
CA ARG A 184 8.42 7.67 -0.52
C ARG A 184 9.81 7.13 -0.18
N THR A 185 9.90 6.04 0.56
CA THR A 185 11.17 5.43 0.93
C THR A 185 11.88 4.81 -0.28
N ARG A 186 11.15 4.19 -1.21
CA ARG A 186 11.73 3.66 -2.46
C ARG A 186 12.23 4.76 -3.41
N TYR A 187 11.61 5.94 -3.38
CA TYR A 187 12.00 7.08 -4.22
C TYR A 187 12.90 8.11 -3.51
N SER A 188 13.43 7.78 -2.33
CA SER A 188 14.20 8.70 -1.49
C SER A 188 15.34 9.41 -2.24
N GLU A 189 16.02 8.71 -3.17
CA GLU A 189 17.11 9.26 -3.95
C GLU A 189 16.66 10.01 -5.22
N LYS A 190 15.44 9.76 -5.68
CA LYS A 190 14.92 10.31 -6.92
C LYS A 190 14.10 11.57 -6.75
N LEU A 191 13.56 11.82 -5.55
CA LEU A 191 12.76 13.00 -5.25
C LEU A 191 13.54 13.96 -4.36
N VAL A 192 13.71 15.19 -4.82
CA VAL A 192 14.40 16.25 -4.10
C VAL A 192 13.43 17.42 -3.91
N ALA A 193 13.27 17.85 -2.67
CA ALA A 193 12.48 19.02 -2.29
C ALA A 193 13.12 19.71 -1.08
N SER A 194 12.81 20.98 -0.87
CA SER A 194 13.21 21.74 0.31
C SER A 194 12.58 21.22 1.59
N HIS A 195 11.31 20.72 1.51
CA HIS A 195 10.51 20.25 2.62
C HIS A 195 9.78 18.95 2.28
N GLU A 196 9.58 18.09 3.28
CA GLU A 196 8.83 16.84 3.10
C GLU A 196 7.34 17.11 2.76
N LEU A 197 6.76 18.22 3.24
CA LEU A 197 5.39 18.61 2.88
C LEU A 197 5.21 18.89 1.38
N THR A 198 6.26 19.35 0.68
CA THR A 198 6.28 19.51 -0.78
C THR A 198 6.15 18.16 -1.47
N ILE A 199 6.85 17.14 -0.95
CA ILE A 199 6.76 15.76 -1.46
C ILE A 199 5.38 15.14 -1.16
N LEU A 200 4.84 15.36 0.04
CA LEU A 200 3.48 14.96 0.39
C LEU A 200 2.45 15.61 -0.54
N SER A 201 2.59 16.91 -0.80
CA SER A 201 1.72 17.63 -1.73
C SER A 201 1.76 17.05 -3.14
N TYR A 202 2.95 16.71 -3.62
CA TYR A 202 3.10 16.03 -4.90
C TYR A 202 2.44 14.64 -4.90
N HIS A 203 2.54 13.90 -3.79
CA HIS A 203 1.82 12.64 -3.64
C HIS A 203 0.30 12.84 -3.73
N LEU A 204 -0.25 13.80 -2.99
CA LEU A 204 -1.68 14.08 -3.00
C LEU A 204 -2.20 14.47 -4.38
N LYS A 205 -1.42 15.22 -5.17
CA LYS A 205 -1.78 15.64 -6.53
C LYS A 205 -1.55 14.54 -7.57
N GLN A 206 -0.38 13.88 -7.56
CA GLN A 206 0.13 13.04 -8.65
C GLN A 206 0.53 11.63 -8.21
N ASN A 207 0.22 11.23 -6.97
CA ASN A 207 0.49 9.89 -6.43
C ASN A 207 1.98 9.50 -6.51
N LEU A 208 2.90 10.41 -6.24
CA LEU A 208 4.36 10.23 -6.42
C LEU A 208 4.71 9.63 -7.79
N TRP A 209 3.98 10.03 -8.83
CA TRP A 209 4.27 9.53 -10.17
C TRP A 209 5.65 10.00 -10.62
N LEU A 210 6.49 9.05 -11.02
CA LEU A 210 7.81 9.31 -11.55
C LEU A 210 8.00 8.49 -12.82
N SER A 211 8.38 9.15 -13.91
CA SER A 211 8.74 8.46 -15.15
C SER A 211 9.97 7.58 -14.92
N GLU A 212 9.96 6.36 -15.50
CA GLU A 212 11.12 5.47 -15.46
C GLU A 212 12.39 6.09 -16.10
N GLU A 213 12.19 7.07 -16.99
CA GLU A 213 13.27 7.76 -17.71
C GLU A 213 13.95 8.84 -16.86
N HIS A 214 13.31 9.30 -15.77
CA HIS A 214 13.87 10.33 -14.92
C HIS A 214 14.73 9.72 -13.81
N HIS A 215 16.00 10.13 -13.77
CA HIS A 215 16.92 9.74 -12.69
C HIS A 215 16.64 10.52 -11.41
N MET A 216 16.18 11.76 -11.53
CA MET A 216 15.89 12.66 -10.41
C MET A 216 14.80 13.65 -10.81
N MET A 217 13.92 13.98 -9.87
CA MET A 217 12.92 15.04 -9.98
C MET A 217 13.08 16.02 -8.83
N MET A 218 13.22 17.29 -9.15
CA MET A 218 13.18 18.37 -8.17
C MET A 218 11.78 18.95 -8.12
N LEU A 219 11.25 19.10 -6.92
CA LEU A 219 9.93 19.67 -6.66
C LEU A 219 10.10 21.07 -6.09
N GLU A 220 9.35 22.01 -6.65
CA GLU A 220 9.30 23.39 -6.18
C GLU A 220 8.22 23.57 -5.11
N ASP A 221 8.39 24.54 -4.23
CA ASP A 221 7.53 24.70 -3.04
C ASP A 221 6.11 25.21 -3.36
N ASP A 222 5.88 25.79 -4.54
CA ASP A 222 4.57 26.22 -5.02
C ASP A 222 3.54 25.06 -5.10
N ILE A 223 4.03 23.84 -5.22
CA ILE A 223 3.22 22.61 -5.22
C ILE A 223 2.46 22.43 -3.88
N SER A 224 2.97 22.96 -2.76
CA SER A 224 2.39 22.78 -1.42
C SER A 224 1.19 23.67 -1.13
N THR A 225 0.90 24.67 -1.95
CA THR A 225 -0.15 25.68 -1.72
C THR A 225 -1.52 25.07 -1.37
N ASP A 226 -1.95 24.00 -2.08
CA ASP A 226 -3.26 23.37 -1.82
C ASP A 226 -3.28 22.60 -0.50
N LEU A 227 -2.15 22.00 -0.09
CA LEU A 227 -1.99 21.35 1.20
C LEU A 227 -2.03 22.37 2.33
N ASP A 228 -1.28 23.47 2.19
CA ASP A 228 -1.24 24.55 3.19
C ASP A 228 -2.63 25.14 3.41
N LEU A 229 -3.37 25.44 2.33
CA LEU A 229 -4.75 25.91 2.41
C LEU A 229 -5.69 24.87 3.06
N ALA A 230 -5.52 23.61 2.76
CA ALA A 230 -6.33 22.56 3.37
C ALA A 230 -6.05 22.41 4.87
N MET A 231 -4.78 22.51 5.29
CA MET A 231 -4.40 22.49 6.71
C MET A 231 -4.94 23.70 7.44
N LEU A 232 -4.87 24.91 6.88
CA LEU A 232 -5.47 26.11 7.44
C LEU A 232 -7.00 26.00 7.56
N ALA A 233 -7.66 25.46 6.53
CA ALA A 233 -9.10 25.23 6.56
C ALA A 233 -9.52 24.22 7.65
N ARG A 234 -8.70 23.22 7.93
CA ARG A 234 -8.96 22.23 8.98
C ARG A 234 -8.72 22.78 10.37
N ARG A 235 -7.62 23.50 10.59
CA ARG A 235 -7.16 23.94 11.92
C ARG A 235 -7.72 25.28 12.35
N GLU A 236 -7.87 26.21 11.40
CA GLU A 236 -8.29 27.59 11.72
C GLU A 236 -9.68 27.93 11.17
N GLY A 237 -10.33 26.98 10.47
CA GLY A 237 -11.68 27.19 9.94
C GLY A 237 -11.76 28.21 8.80
N ILE A 238 -10.67 28.48 8.11
CA ILE A 238 -10.66 29.35 6.94
C ILE A 238 -11.55 28.73 5.84
N PRO A 239 -12.38 29.51 5.13
CA PRO A 239 -13.25 29.00 4.08
C PRO A 239 -12.44 28.58 2.84
N ALA A 240 -11.90 27.36 2.89
CA ALA A 240 -11.17 26.72 1.80
C ALA A 240 -11.49 25.22 1.76
N ARG A 241 -11.01 24.52 0.74
CA ARG A 241 -11.16 23.07 0.64
C ARG A 241 -10.35 22.39 1.76
N ARG A 242 -11.00 21.50 2.51
CA ARG A 242 -10.36 20.73 3.59
C ARG A 242 -9.52 19.55 3.10
N THR A 243 -9.66 19.15 1.84
CA THR A 243 -8.90 18.07 1.21
C THR A 243 -8.41 18.57 -0.16
N PRO A 244 -7.09 18.52 -0.42
CA PRO A 244 -6.55 18.86 -1.72
C PRO A 244 -7.17 18.02 -2.84
N ASP A 245 -7.38 18.62 -4.00
CA ASP A 245 -7.86 17.88 -5.16
C ASP A 245 -6.76 16.95 -5.70
N GLY A 246 -7.08 15.68 -5.90
CA GLY A 246 -6.11 14.69 -6.33
C GLY A 246 -6.51 13.26 -5.99
N ILE A 247 -5.56 12.46 -5.54
CA ILE A 247 -5.78 11.03 -5.31
C ILE A 247 -6.86 10.73 -4.25
N LEU A 248 -6.97 11.57 -3.22
CA LEU A 248 -7.94 11.38 -2.14
C LEU A 248 -9.38 11.64 -2.62
N THR A 249 -9.58 12.64 -3.49
CA THR A 249 -10.90 13.03 -3.98
C THR A 249 -11.35 12.18 -5.16
N ARG A 250 -10.43 11.82 -6.06
CA ARG A 250 -10.73 11.10 -7.30
C ARG A 250 -11.04 9.62 -7.09
N PHE A 251 -10.44 8.98 -6.10
CA PHE A 251 -10.70 7.58 -5.76
C PHE A 251 -11.95 7.38 -4.91
N ALA A 252 -12.32 8.34 -4.06
CA ALA A 252 -13.32 8.18 -3.00
C ALA A 252 -14.69 7.71 -3.50
N ALA A 253 -15.11 8.17 -4.68
CA ALA A 253 -16.42 7.85 -5.27
C ALA A 253 -16.41 6.68 -6.26
N THR A 254 -15.30 5.94 -6.38
CA THR A 254 -15.15 4.88 -7.38
C THR A 254 -15.31 3.49 -6.76
N THR A 255 -15.62 2.48 -7.59
CA THR A 255 -15.67 1.07 -7.16
C THR A 255 -14.32 0.60 -6.63
N LEU A 256 -13.21 1.02 -7.24
CA LEU A 256 -11.87 0.69 -6.74
C LEU A 256 -11.57 1.38 -5.39
N GLY A 257 -12.04 2.61 -5.18
CA GLY A 257 -11.93 3.28 -3.87
C GLY A 257 -12.69 2.55 -2.78
N ARG A 258 -13.85 1.97 -3.11
CA ARG A 258 -14.60 1.10 -2.20
C ARG A 258 -13.83 -0.20 -1.90
N PHE A 259 -13.19 -0.82 -2.90
CA PHE A 259 -12.34 -2.01 -2.66
C PHE A 259 -11.21 -1.71 -1.68
N VAL A 260 -10.56 -0.56 -1.78
CA VAL A 260 -9.55 -0.14 -0.81
C VAL A 260 -10.13 -0.12 0.61
N LYS A 261 -11.31 0.48 0.81
CA LYS A 261 -11.98 0.51 2.13
C LYS A 261 -12.39 -0.89 2.63
N GLU A 262 -12.86 -1.77 1.75
CA GLU A 262 -13.21 -3.14 2.11
C GLU A 262 -11.96 -3.96 2.53
N ILE A 263 -10.81 -3.74 1.86
CA ILE A 263 -9.53 -4.32 2.23
C ILE A 263 -9.05 -3.80 3.59
N GLU A 264 -9.19 -2.49 3.85
CA GLU A 264 -8.81 -1.89 5.14
C GLU A 264 -9.64 -2.41 6.31
N ALA A 265 -10.91 -2.68 6.06
CA ALA A 265 -11.80 -3.28 7.06
C ALA A 265 -11.41 -4.73 7.41
N ARG A 266 -10.74 -5.44 6.48
CA ARG A 266 -10.29 -6.84 6.64
C ARG A 266 -8.90 -7.02 6.01
N PRO A 267 -7.84 -6.56 6.67
CA PRO A 267 -6.49 -6.52 6.12
C PRO A 267 -5.84 -7.91 6.10
N ASP A 268 -6.18 -8.70 5.10
CA ASP A 268 -5.51 -9.97 4.82
C ASP A 268 -4.22 -9.73 4.01
N PRO A 269 -3.14 -10.52 4.22
CA PRO A 269 -1.86 -10.35 3.52
C PRO A 269 -1.96 -10.21 2.00
N GLY A 270 -2.74 -11.05 1.34
CA GLY A 270 -2.91 -11.02 -0.12
C GLY A 270 -3.66 -9.78 -0.61
N THR A 271 -4.59 -9.27 0.21
CA THR A 271 -5.40 -8.11 -0.16
C THR A 271 -4.70 -6.78 0.08
N ILE A 272 -3.78 -6.70 1.05
CA ILE A 272 -2.95 -5.50 1.25
C ILE A 272 -2.10 -5.23 0.01
N ASP A 273 -1.47 -6.26 -0.57
CA ASP A 273 -0.72 -6.12 -1.82
C ASP A 273 -1.61 -5.65 -2.98
N LEU A 274 -2.84 -6.16 -3.06
CA LEU A 274 -3.84 -5.65 -4.00
C LEU A 274 -4.16 -4.18 -3.74
N GLY A 275 -4.38 -3.79 -2.49
CA GLY A 275 -4.64 -2.40 -2.10
C GLY A 275 -3.53 -1.46 -2.55
N PHE A 276 -2.27 -1.83 -2.34
CA PHE A 276 -1.12 -1.08 -2.84
C PHE A 276 -1.12 -0.98 -4.36
N MET A 277 -1.39 -2.07 -5.07
CA MET A 277 -1.49 -2.07 -6.53
C MET A 277 -2.61 -1.14 -7.01
N LEU A 278 -3.79 -1.19 -6.42
CA LEU A 278 -4.92 -0.32 -6.77
C LEU A 278 -4.56 1.15 -6.60
N LEU A 279 -3.88 1.50 -5.50
CA LEU A 279 -3.41 2.86 -5.23
C LEU A 279 -2.30 3.35 -6.18
N THR A 280 -1.69 2.48 -7.00
CA THR A 280 -0.75 2.90 -8.05
C THR A 280 -1.42 3.34 -9.34
N LEU A 281 -2.71 3.06 -9.52
CA LEU A 281 -3.42 3.32 -10.76
C LEU A 281 -3.66 4.81 -10.98
N GLY A 282 -3.46 5.28 -12.20
CA GLY A 282 -3.79 6.65 -12.59
C GLY A 282 -5.31 6.86 -12.69
N GLU A 283 -5.76 8.11 -12.55
CA GLU A 283 -7.17 8.51 -12.54
C GLU A 283 -8.00 7.90 -13.68
N LYS A 284 -7.51 8.03 -14.92
CA LYS A 284 -8.19 7.48 -16.09
C LYS A 284 -8.43 5.99 -15.96
N THR A 285 -7.41 5.24 -15.54
CA THR A 285 -7.49 3.79 -15.34
C THR A 285 -8.50 3.45 -14.23
N VAL A 286 -8.46 4.17 -13.11
CA VAL A 286 -9.40 3.97 -12.00
C VAL A 286 -10.84 4.14 -12.44
N VAL A 287 -11.14 5.21 -13.19
CA VAL A 287 -12.50 5.49 -13.69
C VAL A 287 -12.94 4.43 -14.70
N GLU A 288 -12.08 4.09 -15.67
CA GLU A 288 -12.40 3.08 -16.69
C GLU A 288 -12.61 1.69 -16.09
N VAL A 289 -11.73 1.27 -15.17
CA VAL A 289 -11.82 -0.03 -14.49
C VAL A 289 -13.07 -0.10 -13.63
N SER A 290 -13.36 0.94 -12.85
CA SER A 290 -14.58 0.99 -12.02
C SER A 290 -15.83 0.87 -12.85
N LYS A 291 -15.95 1.62 -13.96
CA LYS A 291 -17.06 1.48 -14.92
C LYS A 291 -17.11 0.08 -15.54
N GLY A 292 -15.97 -0.49 -15.89
CA GLY A 292 -15.89 -1.86 -16.42
C GLY A 292 -16.40 -2.90 -15.44
N ILE A 293 -16.10 -2.76 -14.13
CA ILE A 293 -16.61 -3.64 -13.07
C ILE A 293 -18.12 -3.50 -12.90
N GLU A 294 -18.64 -2.28 -12.93
CA GLU A 294 -20.09 -2.02 -12.84
C GLU A 294 -20.85 -2.61 -14.02
N GLU A 295 -20.31 -2.47 -15.22
CA GLU A 295 -20.91 -3.06 -16.43
C GLU A 295 -20.82 -4.59 -16.41
N LEU A 296 -19.70 -5.16 -15.93
CA LEU A 296 -19.55 -6.58 -15.71
C LEU A 296 -20.62 -7.14 -14.76
N ALA A 297 -20.86 -6.42 -13.66
CA ALA A 297 -21.87 -6.79 -12.67
C ALA A 297 -23.29 -6.75 -13.24
N LYS A 298 -23.62 -5.72 -14.03
CA LYS A 298 -24.93 -5.63 -14.73
C LYS A 298 -25.15 -6.82 -15.65
N ARG A 299 -24.14 -7.22 -16.44
CA ARG A 299 -24.23 -8.39 -17.33
C ARG A 299 -24.41 -9.67 -16.57
N ALA A 300 -23.59 -9.90 -15.52
CA ALA A 300 -23.71 -11.09 -14.68
C ALA A 300 -25.06 -11.17 -13.96
N GLY A 301 -25.62 -10.04 -13.57
CA GLY A 301 -26.98 -9.95 -13.00
C GLY A 301 -28.08 -10.26 -14.00
N ALA A 302 -27.91 -9.83 -15.26
CA ALA A 302 -28.92 -10.00 -16.31
C ALA A 302 -28.99 -11.41 -16.88
N ASP A 303 -27.83 -12.06 -17.14
CA ASP A 303 -27.78 -13.38 -17.79
C ASP A 303 -27.48 -14.54 -16.81
N GLY A 304 -27.19 -14.24 -15.54
CA GLY A 304 -26.88 -15.23 -14.51
C GLY A 304 -25.59 -16.00 -14.76
N THR A 305 -24.71 -15.52 -15.66
CA THR A 305 -23.47 -16.21 -16.02
C THR A 305 -22.25 -15.50 -15.44
N SER A 306 -21.13 -16.25 -15.37
CA SER A 306 -19.86 -15.69 -14.90
C SER A 306 -19.19 -14.84 -15.96
N HIS A 307 -18.75 -13.64 -15.57
CA HIS A 307 -17.99 -12.74 -16.42
C HIS A 307 -16.65 -12.35 -15.81
N ASN A 308 -15.67 -12.03 -16.67
CA ASN A 308 -14.32 -11.63 -16.26
C ASN A 308 -13.93 -10.30 -16.93
N LEU A 309 -13.36 -9.41 -16.14
CA LEU A 309 -12.61 -8.24 -16.61
C LEU A 309 -11.14 -8.47 -16.29
N THR A 310 -10.27 -8.41 -17.28
CA THR A 310 -8.83 -8.68 -17.14
C THR A 310 -8.02 -7.50 -17.65
N ILE A 311 -7.04 -7.06 -16.86
CA ILE A 311 -6.23 -5.87 -17.14
C ILE A 311 -4.76 -6.23 -16.90
N GLY A 312 -3.89 -5.94 -17.87
CA GLY A 312 -2.43 -5.94 -17.70
C GLY A 312 -1.95 -4.55 -17.27
N LEU A 313 -1.05 -4.48 -16.33
CA LEU A 313 -0.49 -3.26 -15.75
C LEU A 313 1.04 -3.27 -15.86
N GLY A 314 1.67 -2.08 -15.87
CA GLY A 314 3.11 -1.94 -15.77
C GLY A 314 3.88 -2.74 -16.83
N LYS A 315 3.57 -2.56 -18.12
CA LYS A 315 4.20 -3.31 -19.24
C LYS A 315 4.08 -4.84 -19.11
N GLY A 316 2.96 -5.33 -18.53
CA GLY A 316 2.69 -6.76 -18.36
C GLY A 316 3.32 -7.41 -17.13
N ARG A 317 4.02 -6.66 -16.28
CA ARG A 317 4.62 -7.23 -15.06
C ARG A 317 3.60 -7.61 -14.00
N THR A 318 2.47 -6.93 -13.96
CA THR A 318 1.38 -7.16 -13.01
C THR A 318 0.07 -7.27 -13.76
N GLY A 319 -0.81 -8.16 -13.32
CA GLY A 319 -2.15 -8.27 -13.87
C GLY A 319 -3.23 -8.28 -12.81
N PHE A 320 -4.43 -7.92 -13.22
CA PHE A 320 -5.60 -7.87 -12.36
C PHE A 320 -6.82 -8.44 -13.08
N THR A 321 -7.52 -9.36 -12.43
CA THR A 321 -8.77 -9.95 -12.91
C THR A 321 -9.88 -9.73 -11.92
N VAL A 322 -11.00 -9.20 -12.37
CA VAL A 322 -12.26 -9.15 -11.63
C VAL A 322 -13.19 -10.22 -12.20
N HIS A 323 -13.60 -11.15 -11.36
CA HIS A 323 -14.57 -12.19 -11.67
C HIS A 323 -15.91 -11.86 -11.02
N CYS A 324 -16.99 -11.93 -11.74
CA CYS A 324 -18.32 -11.57 -11.24
C CYS A 324 -19.30 -12.73 -11.48
N ASN A 325 -19.88 -13.28 -10.41
CA ASN A 325 -20.91 -14.31 -10.46
C ASN A 325 -21.64 -14.46 -9.11
N LYS A 326 -22.67 -15.31 -9.09
CA LYS A 326 -23.43 -15.75 -7.90
C LYS A 326 -23.12 -17.20 -7.49
N ASP A 327 -22.15 -17.87 -8.14
CA ASP A 327 -21.81 -19.26 -7.85
C ASP A 327 -21.33 -19.44 -6.40
N PRO A 328 -21.47 -20.64 -5.81
CA PRO A 328 -20.84 -20.96 -4.54
C PRO A 328 -19.34 -20.63 -4.52
N ILE A 329 -18.80 -20.27 -3.36
CA ILE A 329 -17.42 -19.78 -3.20
C ILE A 329 -16.39 -20.76 -3.78
N GLU A 330 -16.59 -22.05 -3.58
CA GLU A 330 -15.68 -23.11 -4.05
C GLU A 330 -15.62 -23.15 -5.59
N ILE A 331 -16.75 -23.01 -6.26
CA ILE A 331 -16.86 -23.02 -7.73
C ILE A 331 -16.27 -21.72 -8.28
N ALA A 332 -16.68 -20.59 -7.74
CA ALA A 332 -16.20 -19.28 -8.14
C ALA A 332 -14.69 -19.13 -7.89
N GLY A 333 -14.17 -19.64 -6.75
CA GLY A 333 -12.76 -19.62 -6.41
C GLY A 333 -11.91 -20.46 -7.36
N SER A 334 -12.33 -21.69 -7.67
CA SER A 334 -11.64 -22.56 -8.64
C SER A 334 -11.64 -21.96 -10.05
N SER A 335 -12.71 -21.27 -10.44
CA SER A 335 -12.83 -20.58 -11.72
C SER A 335 -11.89 -19.39 -11.81
N LEU A 336 -11.90 -18.53 -10.79
CA LEU A 336 -11.01 -17.35 -10.72
C LEU A 336 -9.54 -17.80 -10.72
N GLN A 337 -9.19 -18.79 -9.90
CA GLN A 337 -7.83 -19.31 -9.80
C GLN A 337 -7.31 -19.79 -11.16
N ARG A 338 -8.05 -20.66 -11.84
CA ARG A 338 -7.66 -21.15 -13.18
C ARG A 338 -7.49 -20.03 -14.17
N HIS A 339 -8.41 -19.07 -14.18
CA HIS A 339 -8.33 -17.93 -15.08
C HIS A 339 -7.09 -17.07 -14.80
N CYS A 340 -6.82 -16.75 -13.53
CA CYS A 340 -5.66 -15.96 -13.13
C CYS A 340 -4.33 -16.66 -13.43
N HIS A 341 -4.22 -17.97 -13.18
CA HIS A 341 -3.02 -18.75 -13.57
C HIS A 341 -2.77 -18.72 -15.07
N ALA A 342 -3.81 -18.96 -15.87
CA ALA A 342 -3.70 -18.93 -17.32
C ALA A 342 -3.30 -17.52 -17.82
N ARG A 343 -3.89 -16.47 -17.28
CA ARG A 343 -3.53 -15.08 -17.65
C ARG A 343 -2.13 -14.71 -17.21
N LYS A 344 -1.75 -14.99 -15.97
CA LYS A 344 -0.40 -14.77 -15.47
C LYS A 344 0.64 -15.45 -16.38
N TYR A 345 0.35 -16.68 -16.79
CA TYR A 345 1.23 -17.44 -17.67
C TYR A 345 1.34 -16.82 -19.06
N THR A 346 0.23 -16.51 -19.73
CA THR A 346 0.23 -15.94 -21.10
C THR A 346 0.84 -14.56 -21.18
N GLU A 347 0.69 -13.75 -20.15
CA GLU A 347 1.24 -12.38 -20.09
C GLU A 347 2.68 -12.34 -19.53
N HIS A 348 3.28 -13.49 -19.17
CA HIS A 348 4.58 -13.56 -18.49
C HIS A 348 4.67 -12.65 -17.26
N ALA A 349 3.56 -12.49 -16.55
CA ALA A 349 3.48 -11.55 -15.43
C ALA A 349 4.21 -12.08 -14.20
N GLN A 350 4.83 -11.18 -13.44
CA GLN A 350 5.46 -11.51 -12.16
C GLN A 350 4.41 -11.72 -11.06
N THR A 351 3.39 -10.86 -11.03
CA THR A 351 2.32 -10.91 -10.05
C THR A 351 0.96 -10.82 -10.75
N TRP A 352 -0.03 -11.57 -10.24
CA TRP A 352 -1.39 -11.50 -10.74
C TRP A 352 -2.38 -11.49 -9.59
N PHE A 353 -3.22 -10.48 -9.56
CA PHE A 353 -4.31 -10.36 -8.60
C PHE A 353 -5.62 -10.81 -9.21
N GLY A 354 -6.42 -11.52 -8.43
CA GLY A 354 -7.77 -11.89 -8.79
C GLY A 354 -8.75 -11.56 -7.68
N VAL A 355 -9.89 -10.99 -8.01
CA VAL A 355 -10.99 -10.78 -7.06
C VAL A 355 -12.28 -11.31 -7.63
N CYS A 356 -13.15 -11.82 -6.76
CA CYS A 356 -14.53 -12.12 -7.09
C CYS A 356 -15.43 -11.06 -6.44
N VAL A 357 -16.39 -10.56 -7.21
CA VAL A 357 -17.36 -9.56 -6.74
C VAL A 357 -18.78 -10.09 -6.89
N LYS A 358 -19.71 -9.55 -6.09
CA LYS A 358 -21.14 -9.82 -6.22
C LYS A 358 -21.72 -9.02 -7.40
N PRO A 359 -22.62 -9.61 -8.21
CA PRO A 359 -23.31 -8.89 -9.26
C PRO A 359 -24.23 -7.77 -8.75
N ASP A 360 -24.77 -7.91 -7.55
CA ASP A 360 -25.82 -7.02 -7.05
C ASP A 360 -25.28 -5.65 -6.59
N ASP A 361 -24.11 -5.62 -5.96
CA ASP A 361 -23.52 -4.42 -5.35
C ASP A 361 -22.04 -4.22 -5.64
N THR A 362 -21.43 -5.13 -6.40
CA THR A 362 -19.99 -5.18 -6.70
C THR A 362 -19.08 -5.27 -5.48
N SER A 363 -19.59 -5.66 -4.29
CA SER A 363 -18.77 -5.89 -3.11
C SER A 363 -17.83 -7.09 -3.28
N LEU A 364 -16.67 -7.04 -2.61
CA LEU A 364 -15.69 -8.11 -2.65
C LEU A 364 -16.21 -9.34 -1.93
N ARG A 365 -16.13 -10.50 -2.58
CA ARG A 365 -16.46 -11.82 -1.99
C ARG A 365 -15.22 -12.52 -1.46
N PHE A 366 -14.17 -12.55 -2.28
CA PHE A 366 -12.86 -13.13 -1.98
C PHE A 366 -11.87 -12.70 -3.05
N GLY A 367 -10.58 -12.94 -2.78
CA GLY A 367 -9.51 -12.65 -3.72
C GLY A 367 -8.38 -13.68 -3.67
N LEU A 368 -7.44 -13.55 -4.58
CA LEU A 368 -6.21 -14.32 -4.61
C LEU A 368 -5.05 -13.43 -5.12
N ASN A 369 -3.85 -13.79 -4.70
CA ASN A 369 -2.60 -13.23 -5.20
C ASN A 369 -1.69 -14.37 -5.69
N LEU A 370 -1.18 -14.23 -6.91
CA LEU A 370 -0.23 -15.15 -7.52
C LEU A 370 1.10 -14.43 -7.72
N ASP A 371 2.05 -14.64 -6.82
CA ASP A 371 3.34 -13.95 -6.75
C ASP A 371 4.56 -14.85 -7.02
N TYR A 372 4.32 -16.06 -7.55
CA TYR A 372 5.40 -16.97 -7.94
C TYR A 372 6.10 -16.50 -9.22
N LEU A 373 7.38 -16.85 -9.38
CA LEU A 373 8.14 -16.57 -10.58
C LEU A 373 7.55 -17.29 -11.80
N TRP A 374 7.56 -16.62 -12.95
CA TRP A 374 7.13 -17.24 -14.19
C TRP A 374 8.15 -18.28 -14.65
N GLU A 375 7.68 -19.47 -14.97
CA GLU A 375 8.45 -20.54 -15.55
C GLU A 375 7.68 -21.16 -16.71
N ARG A 376 8.39 -21.58 -17.75
CA ARG A 376 7.76 -22.28 -18.87
C ARG A 376 7.21 -23.62 -18.43
N ASN A 377 5.99 -23.92 -18.87
CA ASN A 377 5.30 -25.16 -18.54
C ASN A 377 4.49 -25.67 -19.74
N ASP A 378 4.82 -26.86 -20.26
CA ASP A 378 4.20 -27.42 -21.45
C ASP A 378 2.69 -27.68 -21.28
N GLN A 379 2.22 -28.00 -20.07
CA GLN A 379 0.79 -28.14 -19.79
C GLN A 379 0.09 -26.79 -19.91
N MET A 380 0.71 -25.73 -19.41
CA MET A 380 0.18 -24.36 -19.51
C MET A 380 0.22 -23.88 -20.97
N ASP A 381 1.27 -24.18 -21.74
CA ASP A 381 1.34 -23.91 -23.17
C ASP A 381 0.13 -24.53 -23.91
N ALA A 382 -0.18 -25.79 -23.62
CA ALA A 382 -1.33 -26.48 -24.21
C ALA A 382 -2.68 -25.89 -23.78
N LEU A 383 -2.84 -25.58 -22.49
CA LEU A 383 -4.07 -25.04 -21.93
C LEU A 383 -4.37 -23.61 -22.43
N THR A 384 -3.34 -22.82 -22.66
CA THR A 384 -3.48 -21.41 -23.02
C THR A 384 -3.36 -21.13 -24.51
N LYS A 385 -3.05 -22.12 -25.34
CA LYS A 385 -2.83 -22.00 -26.80
C LYS A 385 -3.90 -21.19 -27.54
N ASN A 386 -5.16 -21.32 -27.14
CA ASN A 386 -6.29 -20.65 -27.75
C ASN A 386 -6.82 -19.48 -26.90
N MET A 387 -6.07 -19.00 -25.93
CA MET A 387 -6.50 -17.91 -25.08
C MET A 387 -6.37 -16.58 -25.82
N ALA A 388 -7.47 -15.85 -25.97
CA ALA A 388 -7.45 -14.54 -26.61
C ALA A 388 -6.63 -13.55 -25.79
N LYS A 389 -5.92 -12.63 -26.46
CA LYS A 389 -5.24 -11.53 -25.78
C LYS A 389 -6.24 -10.67 -24.99
N PRO A 390 -5.82 -10.03 -23.89
CA PRO A 390 -6.67 -9.10 -23.18
C PRO A 390 -7.18 -8.01 -24.12
N GLY A 391 -8.48 -7.72 -24.05
CA GLY A 391 -9.09 -6.64 -24.84
C GLY A 391 -8.69 -5.26 -24.32
N ASN A 392 -8.78 -4.25 -25.19
CA ASN A 392 -8.64 -2.86 -24.76
C ASN A 392 -9.90 -2.46 -23.97
N LEU A 393 -9.72 -2.05 -22.70
CA LEU A 393 -10.81 -1.68 -21.80
C LEU A 393 -11.65 -0.51 -22.36
N SER A 394 -11.01 0.50 -22.93
CA SER A 394 -11.72 1.64 -23.56
C SER A 394 -12.59 1.20 -24.75
N ALA A 395 -12.14 0.20 -25.53
CA ALA A 395 -12.93 -0.35 -26.62
C ALA A 395 -14.16 -1.14 -26.11
N LEU A 396 -14.03 -1.87 -25.00
CA LEU A 396 -15.13 -2.58 -24.35
C LEU A 396 -16.21 -1.60 -23.82
N LEU A 397 -15.80 -0.51 -23.19
CA LEU A 397 -16.70 0.52 -22.69
C LEU A 397 -17.42 1.27 -23.82
N ASN A 398 -16.74 1.54 -24.94
CA ASN A 398 -17.36 2.17 -26.09
C ASN A 398 -18.38 1.26 -26.80
N GLN A 399 -18.16 -0.07 -26.80
CA GLN A 399 -19.15 -1.03 -27.32
C GLN A 399 -20.43 -1.06 -26.46
N SER A 400 -20.30 -0.95 -25.15
CA SER A 400 -21.46 -0.89 -24.23
C SER A 400 -22.30 0.38 -24.44
N ALA A 401 -21.66 1.48 -24.82
CA ALA A 401 -22.34 2.75 -25.11
C ALA A 401 -23.11 2.74 -26.44
N GLN A 402 -22.83 1.78 -27.34
CA GLN A 402 -23.46 1.70 -28.69
C GLN A 402 -24.62 0.69 -28.78
N GLY A 403 -25.10 0.14 -27.66
CA GLY A 403 -26.24 -0.79 -27.63
C GLY A 403 -25.79 -2.27 -27.69
N GLU A 404 -26.53 -3.10 -27.00
CA GLU A 404 -26.27 -4.54 -26.81
C GLU A 404 -26.21 -5.30 -28.13
N ARG A 405 -25.03 -5.60 -28.64
CA ARG A 405 -24.86 -6.64 -29.64
C ARG A 405 -25.12 -7.98 -28.98
N LYS A 406 -26.27 -8.61 -29.25
CA LYS A 406 -26.55 -10.00 -28.83
C LYS A 406 -25.45 -10.90 -29.38
N ILE A 407 -24.63 -11.47 -28.48
CA ILE A 407 -23.57 -12.42 -28.86
C ILE A 407 -24.24 -13.71 -29.31
N GLY A 408 -24.00 -14.12 -30.53
CA GLY A 408 -24.53 -15.35 -31.06
C GLY A 408 -23.95 -16.56 -30.34
N ARG A 409 -24.76 -17.61 -30.10
CA ARG A 409 -24.35 -18.84 -29.38
C ARG A 409 -23.06 -19.48 -29.93
N ASN A 410 -22.73 -19.20 -31.21
CA ASN A 410 -21.56 -19.76 -31.89
C ASN A 410 -20.38 -18.79 -31.98
N GLU A 411 -20.51 -17.54 -31.57
CA GLU A 411 -19.43 -16.55 -31.55
C GLU A 411 -18.40 -16.86 -30.45
N PRO A 412 -17.14 -16.35 -30.58
CA PRO A 412 -16.15 -16.47 -29.51
C PRO A 412 -16.67 -15.83 -28.24
N CYS A 413 -16.47 -16.52 -27.09
CA CYS A 413 -16.88 -15.98 -25.82
C CYS A 413 -16.08 -14.72 -25.47
N PRO A 414 -16.71 -13.62 -25.07
CA PRO A 414 -16.01 -12.39 -24.70
C PRO A 414 -15.13 -12.51 -23.44
N CYS A 415 -15.24 -13.63 -22.70
CA CYS A 415 -14.35 -13.93 -21.57
C CYS A 415 -12.91 -14.23 -21.99
N GLY A 416 -12.59 -14.27 -23.28
CA GLY A 416 -11.26 -14.54 -23.80
C GLY A 416 -10.81 -16.01 -23.72
N SER A 417 -11.74 -16.95 -23.41
CA SER A 417 -11.42 -18.39 -23.33
C SER A 417 -11.16 -19.06 -24.68
N GLY A 418 -11.34 -18.35 -25.82
CA GLY A 418 -11.25 -18.93 -27.17
C GLY A 418 -12.39 -19.90 -27.54
N LYS A 419 -13.31 -20.19 -26.61
CA LYS A 419 -14.44 -21.10 -26.85
C LYS A 419 -15.66 -20.35 -27.41
N LYS A 420 -16.50 -21.06 -28.16
CA LYS A 420 -17.81 -20.52 -28.56
C LYS A 420 -18.65 -20.20 -27.33
N TYR A 421 -19.41 -19.13 -27.35
CA TYR A 421 -20.22 -18.65 -26.22
C TYR A 421 -21.05 -19.76 -25.55
N LYS A 422 -21.71 -20.63 -26.35
CA LYS A 422 -22.48 -21.79 -25.86
C LYS A 422 -21.64 -22.91 -25.23
N LYS A 423 -20.30 -22.93 -25.45
CA LYS A 423 -19.38 -23.95 -24.94
C LYS A 423 -18.43 -23.41 -23.85
N CYS A 424 -18.57 -22.16 -23.47
CA CYS A 424 -17.79 -21.53 -22.42
C CYS A 424 -18.33 -21.84 -21.01
N VAL A 425 -19.41 -22.58 -20.89
CA VAL A 425 -19.88 -23.14 -19.62
C VAL A 425 -18.89 -24.20 -19.19
N ILE A 426 -18.17 -23.90 -18.16
CA ILE A 426 -17.07 -24.65 -17.59
C ILE A 426 -17.57 -25.99 -17.08
N ILE A 427 -17.11 -27.07 -17.70
CA ILE A 427 -17.32 -28.43 -17.21
C ILE A 427 -16.20 -28.80 -16.26
N HIS A 428 -16.57 -29.25 -15.11
CA HIS A 428 -15.82 -29.60 -13.92
C HIS A 428 -14.64 -30.56 -14.11
N SER A 429 -13.52 -30.25 -13.44
CA SER A 429 -12.68 -31.26 -12.74
C SER A 429 -11.91 -30.57 -11.61
N PRO A 430 -11.92 -31.15 -10.40
CA PRO A 430 -11.33 -30.53 -9.21
C PRO A 430 -9.87 -30.98 -9.07
N THR A 431 -8.94 -30.32 -9.71
CA THR A 431 -7.51 -30.42 -9.37
C THR A 431 -7.09 -29.14 -8.68
N ARG A 432 -6.73 -29.25 -7.40
CA ARG A 432 -6.12 -28.16 -6.64
C ARG A 432 -4.73 -27.88 -7.20
N LEU A 433 -4.52 -26.68 -7.73
CA LEU A 433 -3.19 -26.16 -8.05
C LEU A 433 -2.53 -25.59 -6.78
N PRO A 434 -1.19 -25.67 -6.62
CA PRO A 434 -0.50 -25.09 -5.47
C PRO A 434 -0.60 -23.55 -5.48
N GLY A 435 -0.70 -22.95 -4.29
CA GLY A 435 -0.68 -21.48 -4.13
C GLY A 435 -2.01 -20.80 -3.78
N TRP A 436 -3.07 -21.56 -3.49
CA TRP A 436 -4.35 -20.95 -3.10
C TRP A 436 -4.31 -20.48 -1.64
N ARG A 437 -4.25 -19.17 -1.45
CA ARG A 437 -4.61 -18.51 -0.19
C ARG A 437 -5.83 -17.64 -0.48
N GLY A 438 -7.01 -18.25 -0.36
CA GLY A 438 -8.27 -17.53 -0.44
C GLY A 438 -8.67 -17.04 0.96
N TRP A 439 -9.01 -15.78 1.06
CA TRP A 439 -9.72 -15.27 2.22
C TRP A 439 -11.23 -15.41 1.97
N ARG A 440 -11.94 -15.74 3.04
CA ARG A 440 -13.40 -15.86 3.01
C ARG A 440 -14.00 -14.59 3.59
N GLY A 441 -14.96 -14.01 2.92
CA GLY A 441 -15.78 -12.91 3.39
C GLY A 441 -16.81 -13.35 4.44
#